data_94c5b60db5e1f1a50c02f32446388de9
#
_entry.id   94c5b60db5e1f1a50c02f32446388de9
#
_cell.length_a   1.000
_cell.length_b   1.000
_cell.length_c   1.000
_cell.angle_alpha   90.00
_cell.angle_beta   90.00
_cell.angle_gamma   90.00
#
_symmetry.space_group_name_H-M   'P 1'
#
loop_
_entity.id
_entity.type
_entity.pdbx_description
1 polymer ?
#
loop_
_entity_poly.entity_id
_entity_poly.type
_entity_poly.pdbx_seq_one_letter_code
_entity_poly.pdbx_strand_id
1 'polypeptide(L)'
;MRSGRVILAVAAAMGSAAAVQQALTVRDRRRYPAPGLLVRTDGHQMHMHVRGADVSGPTVVLEAGMGSFSPNWHWVQQELAPTVRSVAYDRAGLGWSRRSRRPRDAQTIAVELREALREAGIEPPYVLAGHSFGGLPVRAFADLYPELTAGLVLVDASHPDQWVRWPTPYAAKILEVSQWVFGWLGWFGLPRALNLTRRVSAGLPARQAAELRAGAALPGYAATEARQIRLWSVSRAQLNAAAPLGDLPLAVLAVSKQPVGGELLTALQHELAELTESASFEIVQGASHESVISNRKYAQVVATAIRGVVQAAIDRSLKS
;
A
#
# COMPACT_ATOMS: atom_id res chain seq x y z
N MET A 1 29.90 -20.03 -35.91
CA MET A 1 30.09 -18.57 -36.08
C MET A 1 28.78 -17.76 -36.01
N ARG A 2 27.63 -18.19 -36.54
CA ARG A 2 26.35 -17.46 -36.48
C ARG A 2 25.80 -17.31 -35.04
N SER A 3 25.86 -18.37 -34.21
CA SER A 3 25.36 -18.36 -32.83
C SER A 3 26.09 -17.35 -31.92
N GLY A 4 27.41 -17.20 -32.06
CA GLY A 4 28.18 -16.25 -31.27
C GLY A 4 27.85 -14.78 -31.59
N ARG A 5 27.57 -14.47 -32.86
CA ARG A 5 27.12 -13.12 -33.29
C ARG A 5 25.74 -12.77 -32.75
N VAL A 6 24.82 -13.75 -32.69
CA VAL A 6 23.48 -13.56 -32.10
C VAL A 6 23.57 -13.29 -30.62
N ILE A 7 24.38 -14.08 -29.88
CA ILE A 7 24.56 -13.87 -28.43
C ILE A 7 25.15 -12.48 -28.13
N LEU A 8 26.16 -12.07 -28.89
CA LEU A 8 26.77 -10.72 -28.75
C LEU A 8 25.76 -9.60 -29.05
N ALA A 9 24.93 -9.75 -30.09
CA ALA A 9 23.89 -8.78 -30.44
C ALA A 9 22.83 -8.66 -29.35
N VAL A 10 22.37 -9.79 -28.78
CA VAL A 10 21.41 -9.82 -27.67
C VAL A 10 22.02 -9.17 -26.43
N ALA A 11 23.25 -9.51 -26.05
CA ALA A 11 23.92 -8.91 -24.91
C ALA A 11 24.10 -7.39 -25.06
N ALA A 12 24.47 -6.93 -26.26
CA ALA A 12 24.58 -5.48 -26.56
C ALA A 12 23.23 -4.79 -26.48
N ALA A 13 22.16 -5.37 -26.99
CA ALA A 13 20.79 -4.83 -26.89
C ALA A 13 20.33 -4.73 -25.43
N MET A 14 20.56 -5.77 -24.62
CA MET A 14 20.24 -5.76 -23.20
C MET A 14 21.06 -4.69 -22.43
N GLY A 15 22.36 -4.58 -22.71
CA GLY A 15 23.21 -3.54 -22.13
C GLY A 15 22.73 -2.14 -22.46
N SER A 16 22.35 -1.88 -23.72
CA SER A 16 21.79 -0.61 -24.16
C SER A 16 20.45 -0.31 -23.48
N ALA A 17 19.55 -1.29 -23.40
CA ALA A 17 18.26 -1.13 -22.71
C ALA A 17 18.44 -0.82 -21.21
N ALA A 18 19.37 -1.50 -20.54
CA ALA A 18 19.70 -1.24 -19.14
C ALA A 18 20.29 0.18 -18.94
N ALA A 19 21.17 0.64 -19.83
CA ALA A 19 21.74 1.99 -19.77
C ALA A 19 20.65 3.06 -19.97
N VAL A 20 19.75 2.88 -20.94
CA VAL A 20 18.60 3.76 -21.16
C VAL A 20 17.68 3.79 -19.93
N GLN A 21 17.34 2.62 -19.38
CA GLN A 21 16.52 2.54 -18.16
C GLN A 21 17.17 3.26 -16.99
N GLN A 22 18.48 3.10 -16.81
CA GLN A 22 19.22 3.81 -15.74
C GLN A 22 19.20 5.33 -15.94
N ALA A 23 19.41 5.81 -17.16
CA ALA A 23 19.33 7.23 -17.49
C ALA A 23 17.92 7.80 -17.22
N LEU A 24 16.87 7.07 -17.62
CA LEU A 24 15.49 7.43 -17.32
C LEU A 24 15.20 7.42 -15.82
N THR A 25 15.73 6.47 -15.07
CA THR A 25 15.62 6.42 -13.60
C THR A 25 16.24 7.64 -12.94
N VAL A 26 17.44 8.03 -13.36
CA VAL A 26 18.12 9.24 -12.84
C VAL A 26 17.32 10.50 -13.19
N ARG A 27 16.85 10.61 -14.45
CA ARG A 27 15.99 11.71 -14.89
C ARG A 27 14.72 11.82 -14.03
N ASP A 28 14.04 10.71 -13.78
CA ASP A 28 12.76 10.69 -13.06
C ASP A 28 12.97 11.05 -11.57
N ARG A 29 14.05 10.58 -10.94
CA ARG A 29 14.41 10.97 -9.57
C ARG A 29 14.66 12.47 -9.43
N ARG A 30 15.26 13.11 -10.45
CA ARG A 30 15.46 14.56 -10.48
C ARG A 30 14.16 15.32 -10.74
N ARG A 31 13.29 14.78 -11.60
CA ARG A 31 12.01 15.40 -11.99
C ARG A 31 10.94 15.27 -10.91
N TYR A 32 10.98 14.17 -10.16
CA TYR A 32 10.01 13.84 -9.10
C TYR A 32 10.74 13.58 -7.79
N PRO A 33 11.29 14.64 -7.14
CA PRO A 33 11.86 14.51 -5.81
C PRO A 33 10.80 14.08 -4.80
N ALA A 34 11.22 13.43 -3.72
CA ALA A 34 10.33 12.99 -2.65
C ALA A 34 9.56 14.18 -2.06
N PRO A 35 8.21 14.19 -2.11
CA PRO A 35 7.43 15.18 -1.39
C PRO A 35 7.39 14.81 0.11
N GLY A 36 7.71 15.73 1.00
CA GLY A 36 7.67 15.48 2.45
C GLY A 36 9.00 14.99 3.03
N LEU A 37 8.95 14.01 3.93
CA LEU A 37 10.08 13.62 4.77
C LEU A 37 10.72 12.33 4.28
N LEU A 38 12.06 12.26 4.38
CA LEU A 38 12.81 11.02 4.29
C LEU A 38 13.41 10.74 5.67
N VAL A 39 12.79 9.84 6.43
CA VAL A 39 13.22 9.49 7.78
C VAL A 39 14.15 8.29 7.76
N ARG A 40 15.14 8.29 8.64
CA ARG A 40 16.08 7.18 8.78
C ARG A 40 15.55 6.21 9.83
N THR A 41 15.23 4.98 9.42
CA THR A 41 14.92 3.87 10.30
C THR A 41 16.15 2.96 10.46
N ASP A 42 16.03 1.87 11.21
CA ASP A 42 17.12 0.92 11.37
C ASP A 42 17.55 0.30 10.03
N GLY A 43 18.65 0.80 9.48
CA GLY A 43 19.31 0.31 8.28
C GLY A 43 18.78 0.82 6.94
N HIS A 44 17.73 1.65 6.87
CA HIS A 44 17.23 2.22 5.62
C HIS A 44 16.51 3.57 5.80
N GLN A 45 16.06 4.18 4.70
CA GLN A 45 15.25 5.40 4.71
C GLN A 45 13.83 5.08 4.25
N MET A 46 12.84 5.66 4.94
CA MET A 46 11.44 5.62 4.57
C MET A 46 10.91 7.01 4.24
N HIS A 47 10.10 7.08 3.21
CA HIS A 47 9.42 8.30 2.78
C HIS A 47 8.08 8.42 3.48
N MET A 48 7.76 9.63 3.97
CA MET A 48 6.50 9.99 4.61
C MET A 48 6.00 11.32 4.06
N HIS A 49 4.77 11.34 3.59
CA HIS A 49 4.11 12.53 3.08
C HIS A 49 2.99 12.95 4.01
N VAL A 50 3.27 13.93 4.86
CA VAL A 50 2.33 14.49 5.84
C VAL A 50 1.48 15.55 5.17
N ARG A 51 0.16 15.52 5.40
CA ARG A 51 -0.81 16.55 5.02
C ARG A 51 -1.83 16.77 6.14
N GLY A 52 -2.44 17.94 6.12
CA GLY A 52 -3.43 18.36 7.09
C GLY A 52 -2.86 19.28 8.16
N ALA A 53 -3.74 19.97 8.80
CA ALA A 53 -3.41 20.99 9.78
C ALA A 53 -2.83 20.39 11.07
N ASP A 54 -2.26 21.27 11.89
CA ASP A 54 -1.99 20.99 13.30
C ASP A 54 -3.34 20.91 14.05
N VAL A 55 -4.10 19.86 13.74
CA VAL A 55 -5.37 19.55 14.39
C VAL A 55 -5.07 18.60 15.53
N SER A 56 -5.65 18.86 16.68
CA SER A 56 -5.63 17.93 17.81
C SER A 56 -6.44 16.67 17.48
N GLY A 57 -5.94 15.51 17.87
CA GLY A 57 -6.62 14.24 17.64
C GLY A 57 -5.73 13.19 16.97
N PRO A 58 -6.28 12.00 16.68
CA PRO A 58 -5.53 10.92 16.06
C PRO A 58 -4.97 11.29 14.69
N THR A 59 -3.71 10.92 14.43
CA THR A 59 -3.13 11.04 13.08
C THR A 59 -3.55 9.84 12.24
N VAL A 60 -4.04 10.10 11.02
CA VAL A 60 -4.40 9.04 10.06
C VAL A 60 -3.15 8.59 9.30
N VAL A 61 -2.83 7.30 9.37
CA VAL A 61 -1.73 6.68 8.62
C VAL A 61 -2.29 5.86 7.48
N LEU A 62 -1.84 6.15 6.25
CA LEU A 62 -2.36 5.61 5.01
C LEU A 62 -1.39 4.59 4.40
N GLU A 63 -1.78 3.32 4.41
CA GLU A 63 -1.02 2.18 3.89
C GLU A 63 -1.52 1.75 2.53
N ALA A 64 -0.66 1.81 1.52
CA ALA A 64 -1.03 1.51 0.14
C ALA A 64 -1.06 -0.01 -0.16
N GLY A 65 -1.77 -0.39 -1.22
CA GLY A 65 -1.82 -1.75 -1.74
C GLY A 65 -0.53 -2.17 -2.47
N MET A 66 -0.53 -3.36 -3.07
CA MET A 66 0.48 -3.76 -4.04
C MET A 66 0.34 -2.93 -5.33
N GLY A 67 1.44 -2.73 -6.03
CA GLY A 67 1.47 -1.87 -7.23
C GLY A 67 1.35 -0.37 -6.92
N SER A 68 1.36 0.02 -5.64
CA SER A 68 0.97 1.34 -5.18
C SER A 68 1.87 1.84 -4.04
N PHE A 69 1.93 3.16 -3.87
CA PHE A 69 2.61 3.86 -2.79
C PHE A 69 1.98 5.25 -2.58
N SER A 70 2.55 6.13 -1.78
CA SER A 70 1.92 7.36 -1.28
C SER A 70 1.14 8.22 -2.29
N PRO A 71 1.52 8.39 -3.59
CA PRO A 71 0.73 9.19 -4.52
C PRO A 71 -0.69 8.69 -4.75
N ASN A 72 -0.97 7.40 -4.54
CA ASN A 72 -2.32 6.86 -4.68
C ASN A 72 -3.31 7.43 -3.67
N TRP A 73 -2.83 7.86 -2.53
CA TRP A 73 -3.62 8.47 -1.47
C TRP A 73 -3.89 9.97 -1.67
N HIS A 74 -3.46 10.54 -2.81
CA HIS A 74 -3.54 11.99 -3.06
C HIS A 74 -4.93 12.58 -2.80
N TRP A 75 -5.99 11.99 -3.39
CA TRP A 75 -7.34 12.50 -3.22
C TRP A 75 -7.87 12.33 -1.81
N VAL A 76 -7.60 11.20 -1.17
CA VAL A 76 -7.98 10.96 0.23
C VAL A 76 -7.29 11.97 1.15
N GLN A 77 -5.97 12.17 1.01
CA GLN A 77 -5.25 13.18 1.78
C GLN A 77 -5.76 14.59 1.52
N GLN A 78 -6.17 14.90 0.29
CA GLN A 78 -6.70 16.22 -0.04
C GLN A 78 -8.05 16.46 0.64
N GLU A 79 -8.93 15.45 0.67
CA GLU A 79 -10.24 15.53 1.35
C GLU A 79 -10.10 15.54 2.88
N LEU A 80 -9.08 14.91 3.45
CA LEU A 80 -8.81 14.92 4.89
C LEU A 80 -8.14 16.19 5.39
N ALA A 81 -7.26 16.79 4.58
CA ALA A 81 -6.38 17.87 4.99
C ALA A 81 -7.03 19.06 5.72
N PRO A 82 -8.29 19.45 5.45
CA PRO A 82 -8.94 20.54 6.18
C PRO A 82 -9.24 20.26 7.65
N THR A 83 -9.38 18.96 8.03
CA THR A 83 -9.92 18.56 9.33
C THR A 83 -9.12 17.48 10.05
N VAL A 84 -8.22 16.78 9.36
CA VAL A 84 -7.49 15.63 9.90
C VAL A 84 -6.06 15.65 9.40
N ARG A 85 -5.10 15.46 10.30
CA ARG A 85 -3.70 15.20 9.95
C ARG A 85 -3.57 13.79 9.38
N SER A 86 -2.95 13.66 8.22
CA SER A 86 -2.74 12.37 7.57
C SER A 86 -1.31 12.19 7.07
N VAL A 87 -0.84 10.95 7.10
CA VAL A 87 0.49 10.54 6.66
C VAL A 87 0.33 9.38 5.67
N ALA A 88 0.68 9.61 4.41
CA ALA A 88 0.89 8.53 3.45
C ALA A 88 2.38 8.20 3.41
N TYR A 89 2.73 6.93 3.43
CA TYR A 89 4.13 6.53 3.42
C TYR A 89 4.42 5.48 2.35
N ASP A 90 5.68 5.29 2.06
CA ASP A 90 6.14 4.28 1.13
C ASP A 90 6.80 3.15 1.90
N ARG A 91 6.30 1.91 1.76
CA ARG A 91 6.97 0.73 2.32
C ARG A 91 8.39 0.62 1.78
N ALA A 92 9.29 0.05 2.59
CA ALA A 92 10.67 -0.15 2.20
C ALA A 92 10.80 -0.87 0.84
N GLY A 93 11.50 -0.24 -0.09
CA GLY A 93 11.73 -0.70 -1.45
C GLY A 93 10.70 -0.26 -2.48
N LEU A 94 9.70 0.53 -2.08
CA LEU A 94 8.70 1.13 -2.96
C LEU A 94 8.86 2.65 -2.99
N GLY A 95 8.38 3.29 -4.06
CA GLY A 95 8.39 4.73 -4.22
C GLY A 95 9.75 5.39 -3.97
N TRP A 96 9.78 6.31 -3.02
CA TRP A 96 11.00 7.01 -2.59
C TRP A 96 11.74 6.34 -1.44
N SER A 97 11.13 5.29 -0.81
CA SER A 97 11.76 4.53 0.27
C SER A 97 12.88 3.63 -0.23
N ARG A 98 13.95 3.53 0.54
CA ARG A 98 15.04 2.61 0.24
C ARG A 98 14.66 1.18 0.64
N ARG A 99 15.30 0.20 0.02
CA ARG A 99 15.07 -1.22 0.34
C ARG A 99 15.56 -1.55 1.74
N SER A 100 14.76 -2.35 2.44
CA SER A 100 15.17 -3.00 3.68
C SER A 100 15.70 -4.41 3.40
N ARG A 101 16.58 -4.89 4.28
CA ARG A 101 17.04 -6.28 4.33
C ARG A 101 16.09 -7.18 5.11
N ARG A 102 15.21 -6.59 5.93
CA ARG A 102 14.22 -7.31 6.73
C ARG A 102 13.22 -8.06 5.85
N PRO A 103 12.56 -9.12 6.35
CA PRO A 103 11.44 -9.79 5.68
C PRO A 103 10.33 -8.81 5.29
N ARG A 104 9.44 -9.22 4.40
CA ARG A 104 8.32 -8.38 3.92
C ARG A 104 6.96 -8.95 4.32
N ASP A 105 6.89 -9.62 5.47
CA ASP A 105 5.65 -10.03 6.13
C ASP A 105 4.98 -8.85 6.85
N ALA A 106 3.72 -9.06 7.26
CA ALA A 106 2.87 -8.01 7.82
C ALA A 106 3.44 -7.39 9.11
N GLN A 107 3.91 -8.21 10.06
CA GLN A 107 4.46 -7.71 11.32
C GLN A 107 5.77 -6.96 11.12
N THR A 108 6.66 -7.45 10.26
CA THR A 108 7.91 -6.73 9.95
C THR A 108 7.63 -5.36 9.33
N ILE A 109 6.64 -5.25 8.43
CA ILE A 109 6.23 -3.96 7.84
C ILE A 109 5.63 -3.05 8.92
N ALA A 110 4.82 -3.57 9.82
CA ALA A 110 4.24 -2.81 10.94
C ALA A 110 5.32 -2.26 11.90
N VAL A 111 6.34 -3.06 12.22
CA VAL A 111 7.49 -2.63 13.05
C VAL A 111 8.25 -1.49 12.36
N GLU A 112 8.55 -1.61 11.06
CA GLU A 112 9.23 -0.56 10.28
C GLU A 112 8.39 0.73 10.23
N LEU A 113 7.07 0.60 10.10
CA LEU A 113 6.16 1.75 10.13
C LEU A 113 6.21 2.47 11.49
N ARG A 114 6.12 1.73 12.60
CA ARG A 114 6.23 2.32 13.95
C ARG A 114 7.56 3.05 14.13
N GLU A 115 8.67 2.42 13.73
CA GLU A 115 9.99 3.05 13.77
C GLU A 115 10.00 4.37 12.97
N ALA A 116 9.44 4.36 11.75
CA ALA A 116 9.41 5.53 10.89
C ALA A 116 8.52 6.66 11.44
N LEU A 117 7.36 6.34 12.02
CA LEU A 117 6.48 7.33 12.66
C LEU A 117 7.18 8.01 13.84
N ARG A 118 7.85 7.23 14.70
CA ARG A 118 8.62 7.76 15.81
C ARG A 118 9.75 8.67 15.35
N GLU A 119 10.55 8.24 14.38
CA GLU A 119 11.68 9.02 13.85
C GLU A 119 11.22 10.30 13.11
N ALA A 120 9.99 10.30 12.58
CA ALA A 120 9.36 11.47 11.98
C ALA A 120 8.77 12.44 13.01
N GLY A 121 8.76 12.11 14.29
CA GLY A 121 8.07 12.90 15.34
C GLY A 121 6.57 12.95 15.14
N ILE A 122 5.98 11.87 14.60
CA ILE A 122 4.53 11.74 14.41
C ILE A 122 3.99 10.95 15.59
N GLU A 123 3.39 11.67 16.52
CA GLU A 123 2.92 11.10 17.78
C GLU A 123 1.60 10.33 17.64
N PRO A 124 1.38 9.25 18.41
CA PRO A 124 0.09 8.58 18.51
C PRO A 124 -0.94 9.44 19.29
N PRO A 125 -2.22 9.05 19.29
CA PRO A 125 -2.75 7.80 18.75
C PRO A 125 -2.98 7.84 17.23
N TYR A 126 -2.98 6.66 16.59
CA TYR A 126 -3.14 6.54 15.14
C TYR A 126 -4.48 5.91 14.75
N VAL A 127 -5.12 6.43 13.71
CA VAL A 127 -6.10 5.72 12.91
C VAL A 127 -5.39 5.18 11.67
N LEU A 128 -5.38 3.87 11.48
CA LEU A 128 -4.65 3.23 10.39
C LEU A 128 -5.61 2.88 9.26
N ALA A 129 -5.37 3.36 8.05
CA ALA A 129 -6.17 3.05 6.88
C ALA A 129 -5.36 2.23 5.87
N GLY A 130 -5.80 1.00 5.58
CA GLY A 130 -5.11 0.08 4.67
C GLY A 130 -5.92 -0.25 3.44
N HIS A 131 -5.37 -0.01 2.25
CA HIS A 131 -5.96 -0.42 0.98
C HIS A 131 -5.36 -1.74 0.52
N SER A 132 -6.21 -2.69 0.06
CA SER A 132 -5.74 -3.94 -0.55
C SER A 132 -4.75 -4.68 0.37
N PHE A 133 -3.55 -5.04 -0.12
CA PHE A 133 -2.47 -5.62 0.69
C PHE A 133 -2.18 -4.82 1.96
N GLY A 134 -2.33 -3.49 1.92
CA GLY A 134 -2.11 -2.61 3.07
C GLY A 134 -2.99 -2.94 4.28
N GLY A 135 -4.10 -3.64 4.09
CA GLY A 135 -4.91 -4.15 5.19
C GLY A 135 -4.19 -5.13 6.11
N LEU A 136 -3.23 -5.92 5.59
CA LEU A 136 -2.47 -6.87 6.41
C LEU A 136 -1.51 -6.17 7.38
N PRO A 137 -0.61 -5.26 6.95
CA PRO A 137 0.28 -4.57 7.88
C PRO A 137 -0.42 -3.61 8.85
N VAL A 138 -1.55 -2.96 8.48
CA VAL A 138 -2.27 -2.12 9.44
C VAL A 138 -2.95 -2.94 10.54
N ARG A 139 -3.46 -4.13 10.21
CA ARG A 139 -3.98 -5.08 11.20
C ARG A 139 -2.86 -5.62 12.10
N ALA A 140 -1.70 -5.96 11.52
CA ALA A 140 -0.54 -6.38 12.29
C ALA A 140 -0.01 -5.26 13.20
N PHE A 141 -0.10 -4.01 12.79
CA PHE A 141 0.24 -2.86 13.63
C PHE A 141 -0.72 -2.74 14.82
N ALA A 142 -2.03 -2.88 14.58
CA ALA A 142 -3.02 -2.81 15.66
C ALA A 142 -2.88 -3.94 16.67
N ASP A 143 -2.46 -5.14 16.24
CA ASP A 143 -2.15 -6.27 17.11
C ASP A 143 -0.89 -6.04 17.95
N LEU A 144 0.20 -5.57 17.30
CA LEU A 144 1.48 -5.34 17.96
C LEU A 144 1.51 -4.11 18.87
N TYR A 145 0.70 -3.09 18.57
CA TYR A 145 0.70 -1.78 19.25
C TYR A 145 -0.73 -1.29 19.50
N PRO A 146 -1.54 -2.04 20.27
CA PRO A 146 -2.94 -1.68 20.54
C PRO A 146 -3.03 -0.33 21.26
N GLU A 147 -2.06 0.00 22.12
CA GLU A 147 -1.99 1.27 22.86
C GLU A 147 -1.71 2.49 21.97
N LEU A 148 -1.16 2.30 20.78
CA LEU A 148 -0.91 3.36 19.80
C LEU A 148 -2.04 3.48 18.76
N THR A 149 -2.97 2.51 18.74
CA THR A 149 -4.00 2.38 17.70
C THR A 149 -5.36 2.82 18.22
N ALA A 150 -5.90 3.88 17.61
CA ALA A 150 -7.20 4.44 17.96
C ALA A 150 -8.34 3.92 17.06
N GLY A 151 -8.04 3.36 15.89
CA GLY A 151 -9.03 2.82 14.96
C GLY A 151 -8.44 2.29 13.67
N LEU A 152 -9.25 1.55 12.92
CA LEU A 152 -8.88 0.95 11.64
C LEU A 152 -9.87 1.31 10.54
N VAL A 153 -9.36 1.50 9.31
CA VAL A 153 -10.17 1.60 8.09
C VAL A 153 -9.60 0.64 7.05
N LEU A 154 -10.38 -0.36 6.66
CA LEU A 154 -9.99 -1.37 5.68
C LEU A 154 -10.68 -1.07 4.35
N VAL A 155 -9.92 -0.62 3.35
CA VAL A 155 -10.44 -0.18 2.06
C VAL A 155 -10.20 -1.26 1.02
N ASP A 156 -11.22 -2.02 0.69
CA ASP A 156 -11.17 -3.20 -0.20
C ASP A 156 -9.92 -4.06 0.12
N ALA A 157 -9.75 -4.29 1.43
CA ALA A 157 -8.51 -4.81 2.00
C ALA A 157 -8.36 -6.30 1.74
N SER A 158 -7.13 -6.76 1.59
CA SER A 158 -6.84 -8.17 1.45
C SER A 158 -7.13 -8.92 2.76
N HIS A 159 -7.87 -10.02 2.65
CA HIS A 159 -8.09 -10.95 3.76
C HIS A 159 -6.90 -11.93 3.84
N PRO A 160 -6.43 -12.32 5.04
CA PRO A 160 -5.33 -13.28 5.18
C PRO A 160 -5.55 -14.58 4.41
N ASP A 161 -6.78 -15.08 4.40
CA ASP A 161 -7.17 -16.34 3.73
C ASP A 161 -7.48 -16.19 2.24
N GLN A 162 -7.33 -15.00 1.67
CA GLN A 162 -7.69 -14.72 0.27
C GLN A 162 -7.10 -15.75 -0.69
N TRP A 163 -5.81 -16.02 -0.62
CA TRP A 163 -5.16 -16.96 -1.55
C TRP A 163 -5.45 -18.43 -1.26
N VAL A 164 -5.75 -18.79 0.00
CA VAL A 164 -6.15 -20.16 0.37
C VAL A 164 -7.54 -20.48 -0.18
N ARG A 165 -8.42 -19.48 -0.19
CA ARG A 165 -9.81 -19.61 -0.66
C ARG A 165 -9.98 -19.26 -2.14
N TRP A 166 -8.92 -18.78 -2.81
CA TRP A 166 -9.01 -18.39 -4.22
C TRP A 166 -9.30 -19.60 -5.11
N PRO A 167 -10.25 -19.48 -6.07
CA PRO A 167 -10.70 -20.63 -6.88
C PRO A 167 -9.61 -21.26 -7.75
N THR A 168 -8.62 -20.44 -8.16
CA THR A 168 -7.53 -20.93 -9.00
C THR A 168 -6.37 -21.40 -8.13
N PRO A 169 -6.04 -22.71 -8.13
CA PRO A 169 -4.87 -23.21 -7.44
C PRO A 169 -3.59 -22.49 -7.89
N TYR A 170 -2.69 -22.27 -6.96
CA TYR A 170 -1.40 -21.62 -7.21
C TYR A 170 -1.47 -20.15 -7.68
N ALA A 171 -2.62 -19.47 -7.62
CA ALA A 171 -2.76 -18.07 -8.05
C ALA A 171 -1.71 -17.15 -7.38
N ALA A 172 -1.51 -17.29 -6.07
CA ALA A 172 -0.47 -16.55 -5.35
C ALA A 172 0.93 -16.85 -5.90
N LYS A 173 1.22 -18.13 -6.22
CA LYS A 173 2.53 -18.53 -6.78
C LYS A 173 2.75 -17.98 -8.18
N ILE A 174 1.72 -18.00 -9.00
CA ILE A 174 1.75 -17.39 -10.36
C ILE A 174 2.03 -15.90 -10.25
N LEU A 175 1.34 -15.21 -9.33
CA LEU A 175 1.55 -13.78 -9.09
C LEU A 175 2.97 -13.52 -8.57
N GLU A 176 3.45 -14.28 -7.59
CA GLU A 176 4.83 -14.17 -7.08
C GLU A 176 5.86 -14.29 -8.20
N VAL A 177 5.77 -15.36 -9.01
CA VAL A 177 6.70 -15.59 -10.11
C VAL A 177 6.63 -14.48 -11.15
N SER A 178 5.43 -14.02 -11.50
CA SER A 178 5.26 -12.91 -12.44
C SER A 178 5.94 -11.63 -11.94
N GLN A 179 5.82 -11.32 -10.65
CA GLN A 179 6.47 -10.15 -10.04
C GLN A 179 8.01 -10.30 -10.02
N TRP A 180 8.54 -11.50 -9.80
CA TRP A 180 9.98 -11.74 -9.94
C TRP A 180 10.48 -11.52 -11.38
N VAL A 181 9.73 -12.03 -12.36
CA VAL A 181 10.05 -11.82 -13.79
C VAL A 181 9.98 -10.34 -14.14
N PHE A 182 8.92 -9.63 -13.74
CA PHE A 182 8.82 -8.19 -13.95
C PHE A 182 9.90 -7.41 -13.21
N GLY A 183 10.28 -7.84 -12.00
CA GLY A 183 11.40 -7.25 -11.26
C GLY A 183 12.73 -7.35 -12.00
N TRP A 184 12.99 -8.50 -12.62
CA TRP A 184 14.17 -8.70 -13.46
C TRP A 184 14.08 -7.89 -14.76
N LEU A 185 12.96 -7.93 -15.47
CA LEU A 185 12.71 -7.17 -16.69
C LEU A 185 12.71 -5.65 -16.45
N GLY A 186 12.47 -5.22 -15.22
CA GLY A 186 12.55 -3.82 -14.80
C GLY A 186 13.93 -3.20 -15.00
N TRP A 187 15.00 -3.99 -14.94
CA TRP A 187 16.36 -3.51 -15.24
C TRP A 187 16.54 -3.09 -16.71
N PHE A 188 15.71 -3.63 -17.60
CA PHE A 188 15.71 -3.35 -19.04
C PHE A 188 14.56 -2.43 -19.47
N GLY A 189 13.81 -1.87 -18.52
CA GLY A 189 12.76 -0.89 -18.76
C GLY A 189 11.42 -1.45 -19.27
N LEU A 190 11.22 -2.78 -19.28
CA LEU A 190 9.99 -3.37 -19.81
C LEU A 190 8.72 -2.93 -19.08
N PRO A 191 8.65 -2.89 -17.73
CA PRO A 191 7.46 -2.39 -17.03
C PRO A 191 7.10 -0.95 -17.40
N ARG A 192 8.10 -0.12 -17.69
CA ARG A 192 7.92 1.26 -18.18
C ARG A 192 7.34 1.28 -19.59
N ALA A 193 7.93 0.49 -20.49
CA ALA A 193 7.47 0.41 -21.90
C ALA A 193 6.03 -0.10 -22.00
N LEU A 194 5.66 -1.07 -21.18
CA LEU A 194 4.30 -1.65 -21.13
C LEU A 194 3.30 -0.81 -20.32
N ASN A 195 3.76 0.26 -19.64
CA ASN A 195 2.93 1.12 -18.79
C ASN A 195 2.05 0.31 -17.79
N LEU A 196 2.67 -0.64 -17.08
CA LEU A 196 1.96 -1.60 -16.21
C LEU A 196 1.17 -0.93 -15.08
N THR A 197 1.50 0.32 -14.74
CA THR A 197 0.82 1.10 -13.69
C THR A 197 -0.36 1.93 -14.20
N ARG A 198 -0.74 1.78 -15.48
CA ARG A 198 -1.82 2.58 -16.08
C ARG A 198 -3.13 2.50 -15.28
N ARG A 199 -3.51 1.30 -14.81
CA ARG A 199 -4.76 1.12 -14.04
C ARG A 199 -4.70 1.78 -12.67
N VAL A 200 -3.66 1.51 -11.90
CA VAL A 200 -3.48 2.07 -10.55
C VAL A 200 -3.24 3.58 -10.53
N SER A 201 -2.80 4.17 -11.65
CA SER A 201 -2.64 5.63 -11.80
C SER A 201 -3.85 6.33 -12.42
N ALA A 202 -4.85 5.58 -12.87
CA ALA A 202 -6.06 6.15 -13.47
C ALA A 202 -6.86 6.94 -12.43
N GLY A 203 -7.28 8.15 -12.79
CA GLY A 203 -8.03 9.04 -11.88
C GLY A 203 -7.17 9.93 -10.98
N LEU A 204 -5.86 9.71 -10.90
CA LEU A 204 -4.94 10.61 -10.23
C LEU A 204 -4.64 11.86 -11.08
N PRO A 205 -4.32 13.00 -10.47
CA PRO A 205 -3.82 14.16 -11.21
C PRO A 205 -2.52 13.81 -11.97
N ALA A 206 -2.25 14.53 -13.03
CA ALA A 206 -1.17 14.21 -13.97
C ALA A 206 0.21 14.04 -13.29
N ARG A 207 0.50 14.87 -12.28
CA ARG A 207 1.75 14.80 -11.51
C ARG A 207 1.84 13.51 -10.69
N GLN A 208 0.83 13.19 -9.88
CA GLN A 208 0.81 11.99 -9.03
C GLN A 208 0.81 10.71 -9.87
N ALA A 209 0.08 10.71 -10.98
CA ALA A 209 0.13 9.62 -11.95
C ALA A 209 1.54 9.44 -12.56
N ALA A 210 2.27 10.52 -12.81
CA ALA A 210 3.63 10.47 -13.32
C ALA A 210 4.62 10.00 -12.24
N GLU A 211 4.49 10.48 -10.99
CA GLU A 211 5.25 10.03 -9.82
C GLU A 211 5.08 8.53 -9.60
N LEU A 212 3.83 8.04 -9.62
CA LEU A 212 3.53 6.61 -9.49
C LEU A 212 4.19 5.78 -10.58
N ARG A 213 4.04 6.19 -11.86
CA ARG A 213 4.68 5.50 -12.99
C ARG A 213 6.20 5.49 -12.89
N ALA A 214 6.80 6.60 -12.47
CA ALA A 214 8.25 6.71 -12.29
C ALA A 214 8.76 5.79 -11.18
N GLY A 215 8.09 5.75 -10.01
CA GLY A 215 8.45 4.92 -8.87
C GLY A 215 8.28 3.43 -9.16
N ALA A 216 7.17 3.03 -9.75
CA ALA A 216 6.92 1.62 -10.09
C ALA A 216 7.79 1.08 -11.24
N ALA A 217 8.37 1.98 -12.05
CA ALA A 217 9.34 1.60 -13.08
C ALA A 217 10.78 1.45 -12.53
N LEU A 218 11.01 1.65 -11.24
CA LEU A 218 12.33 1.47 -10.64
C LEU A 218 12.74 -0.01 -10.66
N PRO A 219 14.00 -0.31 -11.03
CA PRO A 219 14.51 -1.67 -10.93
C PRO A 219 14.34 -2.23 -9.52
N GLY A 220 13.70 -3.38 -9.44
CA GLY A 220 13.44 -4.07 -8.17
C GLY A 220 12.19 -3.65 -7.41
N TYR A 221 11.36 -2.74 -7.93
CA TYR A 221 10.03 -2.45 -7.38
C TYR A 221 9.19 -3.74 -7.31
N ALA A 222 8.94 -4.39 -8.44
CA ALA A 222 8.18 -5.63 -8.52
C ALA A 222 8.82 -6.78 -7.72
N ALA A 223 10.15 -6.84 -7.62
CA ALA A 223 10.83 -7.82 -6.76
C ALA A 223 10.54 -7.60 -5.26
N THR A 224 10.29 -6.37 -4.82
CA THR A 224 9.84 -6.08 -3.46
C THR A 224 8.43 -6.63 -3.23
N GLU A 225 7.53 -6.46 -4.19
CA GLU A 225 6.18 -7.01 -4.15
C GLU A 225 6.17 -8.55 -4.16
N ALA A 226 7.01 -9.16 -5.00
CA ALA A 226 7.19 -10.61 -5.00
C ALA A 226 7.58 -11.15 -3.61
N ARG A 227 8.42 -10.43 -2.87
CA ARG A 227 8.80 -10.80 -1.49
C ARG A 227 7.61 -10.70 -0.52
N GLN A 228 6.70 -9.74 -0.70
CA GLN A 228 5.47 -9.64 0.09
C GLN A 228 4.54 -10.83 -0.18
N ILE A 229 4.33 -11.17 -1.46
CA ILE A 229 3.50 -12.32 -1.86
C ILE A 229 4.10 -13.63 -1.33
N ARG A 230 5.41 -13.80 -1.47
CA ARG A 230 6.12 -14.99 -0.97
C ARG A 230 5.92 -15.21 0.53
N LEU A 231 5.83 -14.15 1.32
CA LEU A 231 5.65 -14.19 2.77
C LEU A 231 4.18 -14.08 3.19
N TRP A 232 3.23 -14.21 2.24
CA TRP A 232 1.80 -14.13 2.56
C TRP A 232 1.37 -15.17 3.59
N SER A 233 1.86 -16.41 3.48
CA SER A 233 1.54 -17.48 4.45
C SER A 233 2.04 -17.15 5.86
N VAL A 234 3.18 -16.46 5.98
CA VAL A 234 3.69 -15.96 7.26
C VAL A 234 2.78 -14.86 7.79
N SER A 235 2.44 -13.87 6.97
CA SER A 235 1.51 -12.80 7.34
C SER A 235 0.14 -13.35 7.75
N ARG A 236 -0.36 -14.36 7.03
CA ARG A 236 -1.59 -15.07 7.36
C ARG A 236 -1.51 -15.71 8.75
N ALA A 237 -0.45 -16.45 9.04
CA ALA A 237 -0.26 -17.09 10.34
C ALA A 237 -0.17 -16.06 11.49
N GLN A 238 0.53 -14.95 11.28
CA GLN A 238 0.61 -13.83 12.22
C GLN A 238 -0.78 -13.25 12.54
N LEU A 239 -1.58 -12.96 11.50
CA LEU A 239 -2.90 -12.33 11.67
C LEU A 239 -3.97 -13.30 12.20
N ASN A 240 -3.83 -14.61 11.95
CA ASN A 240 -4.72 -15.61 12.53
C ASN A 240 -4.40 -15.91 14.01
N ALA A 241 -3.19 -15.58 14.45
CA ALA A 241 -2.78 -15.66 15.85
C ALA A 241 -2.97 -14.34 16.62
N ALA A 242 -3.39 -13.26 15.93
CA ALA A 242 -3.59 -11.95 16.52
C ALA A 242 -4.72 -11.96 17.58
N ALA A 243 -4.58 -11.10 18.57
CA ALA A 243 -5.60 -10.91 19.58
C ALA A 243 -6.87 -10.28 18.99
N PRO A 244 -8.06 -10.51 19.58
CA PRO A 244 -9.28 -9.81 19.20
C PRO A 244 -9.11 -8.29 19.31
N LEU A 245 -9.65 -7.54 18.37
CA LEU A 245 -9.57 -6.07 18.35
C LEU A 245 -10.50 -5.40 19.38
N GLY A 246 -11.36 -6.17 20.05
CA GLY A 246 -12.29 -5.67 21.05
C GLY A 246 -13.28 -4.66 20.47
N ASP A 247 -13.39 -3.50 21.11
CA ASP A 247 -14.28 -2.40 20.72
C ASP A 247 -13.57 -1.33 19.87
N LEU A 248 -12.43 -1.66 19.25
CA LEU A 248 -11.68 -0.73 18.41
C LEU A 248 -12.56 -0.23 17.25
N PRO A 249 -12.73 1.09 17.05
CA PRO A 249 -13.47 1.64 15.92
C PRO A 249 -12.92 1.12 14.59
N LEU A 250 -13.79 0.48 13.78
CA LEU A 250 -13.45 -0.12 12.50
C LEU A 250 -14.42 0.31 11.42
N ALA A 251 -13.92 0.69 10.25
CA ALA A 251 -14.72 0.81 9.03
C ALA A 251 -14.16 -0.13 7.94
N VAL A 252 -15.02 -0.89 7.30
CA VAL A 252 -14.67 -1.74 6.16
C VAL A 252 -15.41 -1.25 4.92
N LEU A 253 -14.67 -0.89 3.89
CA LEU A 253 -15.18 -0.44 2.60
C LEU A 253 -14.87 -1.49 1.55
N ALA A 254 -15.92 -2.10 0.99
CA ALA A 254 -15.82 -2.97 -0.17
C ALA A 254 -16.12 -2.20 -1.46
N VAL A 255 -15.75 -2.73 -2.63
CA VAL A 255 -16.09 -2.13 -3.92
C VAL A 255 -17.11 -2.97 -4.67
N SER A 256 -18.00 -2.32 -5.44
CA SER A 256 -19.04 -3.02 -6.18
C SER A 256 -18.57 -3.58 -7.54
N LYS A 257 -17.46 -3.11 -8.10
CA LYS A 257 -16.90 -3.59 -9.37
C LYS A 257 -15.71 -4.52 -9.11
N GLN A 258 -16.02 -5.80 -8.91
CA GLN A 258 -15.03 -6.87 -8.75
C GLN A 258 -14.95 -7.67 -10.05
N PRO A 259 -13.84 -7.65 -10.81
CA PRO A 259 -13.77 -8.31 -12.12
C PRO A 259 -13.69 -9.84 -12.05
N VAL A 260 -13.08 -10.39 -10.99
CA VAL A 260 -12.93 -11.84 -10.78
C VAL A 260 -13.06 -12.14 -9.28
N GLY A 261 -13.78 -13.20 -8.94
CA GLY A 261 -13.93 -13.64 -7.54
C GLY A 261 -14.78 -12.71 -6.67
N GLY A 262 -15.69 -11.92 -7.28
CA GLY A 262 -16.44 -10.86 -6.59
C GLY A 262 -17.22 -11.35 -5.37
N GLU A 263 -17.91 -12.50 -5.46
CA GLU A 263 -18.64 -13.09 -4.33
C GLU A 263 -17.70 -13.47 -3.17
N LEU A 264 -16.58 -14.14 -3.49
CA LEU A 264 -15.58 -14.48 -2.48
C LEU A 264 -15.00 -13.22 -1.85
N LEU A 265 -14.57 -12.23 -2.67
CA LEU A 265 -13.98 -11.01 -2.14
C LEU A 265 -14.97 -10.23 -1.27
N THR A 266 -16.23 -10.14 -1.66
CA THR A 266 -17.29 -9.52 -0.84
C THR A 266 -17.50 -10.26 0.48
N ALA A 267 -17.56 -11.60 0.45
CA ALA A 267 -17.67 -12.41 1.68
C ALA A 267 -16.46 -12.16 2.61
N LEU A 268 -15.24 -12.10 2.06
CA LEU A 268 -14.05 -11.81 2.84
C LEU A 268 -14.06 -10.39 3.43
N GLN A 269 -14.67 -9.39 2.75
CA GLN A 269 -14.85 -8.06 3.35
C GLN A 269 -15.86 -8.07 4.51
N HIS A 270 -16.93 -8.89 4.44
CA HIS A 270 -17.83 -9.07 5.57
C HIS A 270 -17.13 -9.69 6.78
N GLU A 271 -16.31 -10.74 6.57
CA GLU A 271 -15.50 -11.34 7.63
C GLU A 271 -14.53 -10.32 8.29
N LEU A 272 -13.99 -9.38 7.50
CA LEU A 272 -13.18 -8.29 8.05
C LEU A 272 -14.01 -7.33 8.92
N ALA A 273 -15.30 -7.15 8.63
CA ALA A 273 -16.18 -6.34 9.47
C ALA A 273 -16.58 -7.04 10.78
N GLU A 274 -16.44 -8.36 10.86
CA GLU A 274 -16.69 -9.14 12.07
C GLU A 274 -15.52 -9.08 13.08
N LEU A 275 -14.42 -8.41 12.74
CA LEU A 275 -13.25 -8.29 13.62
C LEU A 275 -13.52 -7.46 14.88
N THR A 276 -14.56 -6.62 14.90
CA THR A 276 -15.00 -5.84 16.07
C THR A 276 -16.53 -5.73 16.08
N GLU A 277 -17.13 -5.56 17.28
CA GLU A 277 -18.57 -5.33 17.42
C GLU A 277 -19.02 -3.94 16.94
N SER A 278 -18.07 -2.98 16.90
CA SER A 278 -18.30 -1.58 16.51
C SER A 278 -17.99 -1.29 15.04
N ALA A 279 -17.85 -2.32 14.19
CA ALA A 279 -17.52 -2.13 12.81
C ALA A 279 -18.67 -1.52 11.99
N SER A 280 -18.33 -0.58 11.10
CA SER A 280 -19.20 -0.18 10.00
C SER A 280 -18.77 -0.87 8.70
N PHE A 281 -19.74 -1.21 7.85
CA PHE A 281 -19.51 -1.84 6.55
C PHE A 281 -20.25 -1.06 5.46
N GLU A 282 -19.55 -0.74 4.36
CA GLU A 282 -20.15 -0.04 3.22
C GLU A 282 -19.61 -0.61 1.89
N ILE A 283 -20.47 -0.77 0.90
CA ILE A 283 -20.09 -1.08 -0.48
C ILE A 283 -20.06 0.22 -1.29
N VAL A 284 -18.87 0.64 -1.72
CA VAL A 284 -18.66 1.83 -2.52
C VAL A 284 -19.15 1.60 -3.96
N GLN A 285 -20.38 2.06 -4.24
CA GLN A 285 -21.05 1.81 -5.50
C GLN A 285 -20.33 2.45 -6.70
N GLY A 286 -20.09 1.64 -7.74
CA GLY A 286 -19.44 2.07 -8.98
C GLY A 286 -17.90 2.12 -8.88
N ALA A 287 -17.32 1.92 -7.71
CA ALA A 287 -15.87 1.83 -7.54
C ALA A 287 -15.32 0.46 -7.95
N SER A 288 -14.11 0.45 -8.50
CA SER A 288 -13.26 -0.73 -8.64
C SER A 288 -12.16 -0.72 -7.58
N HIS A 289 -11.45 -1.84 -7.47
CA HIS A 289 -10.32 -2.01 -6.55
C HIS A 289 -9.30 -0.86 -6.60
N GLU A 290 -8.91 -0.42 -7.79
CA GLU A 290 -7.94 0.67 -7.95
C GLU A 290 -8.60 2.04 -7.79
N SER A 291 -9.82 2.20 -8.32
CA SER A 291 -10.47 3.52 -8.36
C SER A 291 -10.98 4.00 -7.00
N VAL A 292 -11.15 3.11 -6.03
CA VAL A 292 -11.70 3.46 -4.71
C VAL A 292 -10.87 4.53 -3.99
N ILE A 293 -9.55 4.54 -4.17
CA ILE A 293 -8.65 5.55 -3.61
C ILE A 293 -8.10 6.52 -4.65
N SER A 294 -7.97 6.08 -5.94
CA SER A 294 -7.33 6.89 -6.98
C SER A 294 -8.28 7.81 -7.74
N ASN A 295 -9.59 7.63 -7.63
CA ASN A 295 -10.59 8.52 -8.23
C ASN A 295 -11.21 9.43 -7.17
N ARG A 296 -11.22 10.74 -7.42
CA ARG A 296 -11.67 11.76 -6.47
C ARG A 296 -13.06 11.49 -5.91
N LYS A 297 -14.02 11.06 -6.77
CA LYS A 297 -15.40 10.75 -6.34
C LYS A 297 -15.45 9.70 -5.24
N TYR A 298 -14.69 8.61 -5.38
CA TYR A 298 -14.72 7.51 -4.43
C TYR A 298 -13.79 7.77 -3.23
N ALA A 299 -12.71 8.50 -3.44
CA ALA A 299 -11.83 8.94 -2.37
C ALA A 299 -12.55 9.81 -1.32
N GLN A 300 -13.60 10.54 -1.71
CA GLN A 300 -14.48 11.27 -0.79
C GLN A 300 -15.23 10.34 0.16
N VAL A 301 -15.72 9.19 -0.32
CA VAL A 301 -16.36 8.17 0.51
C VAL A 301 -15.36 7.60 1.51
N VAL A 302 -14.17 7.24 1.04
CA VAL A 302 -13.08 6.76 1.91
C VAL A 302 -12.71 7.78 2.97
N ALA A 303 -12.54 9.05 2.59
CA ALA A 303 -12.23 10.12 3.54
C ALA A 303 -13.36 10.33 4.57
N THR A 304 -14.61 10.15 4.18
CA THR A 304 -15.76 10.23 5.10
C THR A 304 -15.75 9.08 6.10
N ALA A 305 -15.49 7.85 5.68
CA ALA A 305 -15.33 6.70 6.58
C ALA A 305 -14.16 6.90 7.56
N ILE A 306 -13.01 7.40 7.05
CA ILE A 306 -11.86 7.72 7.91
C ILE A 306 -12.23 8.76 8.97
N ARG A 307 -12.92 9.85 8.60
CA ARG A 307 -13.40 10.85 9.58
C ARG A 307 -14.35 10.27 10.61
N GLY A 308 -15.23 9.35 10.20
CA GLY A 308 -16.12 8.63 11.12
C GLY A 308 -15.35 7.83 12.17
N VAL A 309 -14.32 7.10 11.76
CA VAL A 309 -13.45 6.34 12.69
C VAL A 309 -12.63 7.28 13.57
N VAL A 310 -12.11 8.39 13.05
CA VAL A 310 -11.41 9.40 13.85
C VAL A 310 -12.34 9.98 14.93
N GLN A 311 -13.59 10.31 14.58
CA GLN A 311 -14.56 10.82 15.56
C GLN A 311 -14.90 9.77 16.62
N ALA A 312 -15.15 8.53 16.22
CA ALA A 312 -15.41 7.43 17.16
C ALA A 312 -14.24 7.19 18.12
N ALA A 313 -13.00 7.33 17.63
CA ALA A 313 -11.80 7.24 18.45
C ALA A 313 -11.71 8.38 19.49
N ILE A 314 -12.06 9.60 19.10
CA ILE A 314 -12.10 10.75 20.01
C ILE A 314 -13.18 10.54 21.07
N ASP A 315 -14.39 10.13 20.65
CA ASP A 315 -15.51 9.90 21.58
C ASP A 315 -15.22 8.78 22.58
N ARG A 316 -14.47 7.75 22.15
CA ARG A 316 -14.01 6.66 23.02
C ARG A 316 -13.00 7.16 24.06
N SER A 317 -12.05 8.00 23.66
CA SER A 317 -11.04 8.55 24.56
C SER A 317 -11.61 9.49 25.64
N LEU A 318 -12.78 10.07 25.42
CA LEU A 318 -13.47 10.91 26.39
C LEU A 318 -14.27 10.10 27.43
N LYS A 319 -14.48 8.80 27.18
CA LYS A 319 -15.23 7.89 28.07
C LYS A 319 -14.33 7.02 28.93
N SER A 320 -13.05 6.90 28.58
CA SER A 320 -12.01 6.18 29.34
C SER A 320 -11.30 7.10 30.33
#